data_6a8e6291c8552252860c127810cebd3a
#
_entry.id   6a8e6291c8552252860c127810cebd3a
#
_cell.length_a   1.000
_cell.length_b   1.000
_cell.length_c   1.000
_cell.angle_alpha   90.00
_cell.angle_beta   90.00
_cell.angle_gamma   90.00
#
_symmetry.space_group_name_H-M   'P 1'
#
loop_
_entity.id
_entity.type
_entity.pdbx_description
1 polymer ?
#
loop_
_entity_poly.entity_id
_entity_poly.type
_entity_poly.pdbx_seq_one_letter_code
_entity_poly.pdbx_strand_id
1 'polypeptide(L)'
;VEIEAEGGDYDDVYDDLADEGFGVQGDGSLDEDGIEVQVPASNGDNTDKLVQRACQCLEKNGFGVSKRCGLHVHIEYPSQMRTIKHLLLMTYACEPVFYAINPQSRLNNTYCQPLNKRFSVHEIIQTNAQKIDELFYSKKYADLTRSKVRTFKRMKWNDCRYFGFNLHSLFYQKTVEFRYHAGTTSHQKIMRWITLLKAILLYVRFRYNQEDVLRLIEQPAVLSKIRYLKQLLKLDEPLTDYIINRYIKFRMHLCAE
;
A
#
# COMPACT_ATOMS: atom_id res chain seq x y z
N VAL A 1 4.10 5.34 -8.08
CA VAL A 1 4.61 4.06 -7.58
C VAL A 1 6.05 4.25 -7.18
N GLU A 2 6.44 3.74 -6.01
CA GLU A 2 7.82 3.77 -5.52
C GLU A 2 8.30 2.33 -5.44
N ILE A 3 9.43 2.02 -6.10
CA ILE A 3 10.03 0.69 -6.18
C ILE A 3 11.36 0.76 -5.46
N GLU A 4 11.45 0.09 -4.30
CA GLU A 4 12.70 -0.06 -3.57
C GLU A 4 13.48 -1.28 -4.09
N ALA A 5 14.79 -1.10 -4.33
CA ALA A 5 15.69 -2.13 -4.85
C ALA A 5 17.12 -1.94 -4.30
N GLU A 6 17.94 -2.99 -4.35
CA GLU A 6 19.31 -3.03 -3.82
C GLU A 6 20.26 -3.79 -4.77
N GLY A 7 21.56 -3.50 -4.67
CA GLY A 7 22.64 -4.33 -5.22
C GLY A 7 23.03 -4.03 -6.66
N GLY A 8 22.61 -2.91 -7.23
CA GLY A 8 22.98 -2.47 -8.56
C GLY A 8 23.80 -1.17 -8.55
N ASP A 9 23.99 -0.57 -9.73
CA ASP A 9 24.68 0.69 -9.90
C ASP A 9 23.67 1.87 -9.93
N TYR A 10 23.81 2.79 -8.97
CA TYR A 10 22.93 3.94 -8.83
C TYR A 10 23.03 4.90 -10.02
N ASP A 11 24.27 5.22 -10.44
CA ASP A 11 24.51 6.25 -11.46
C ASP A 11 23.93 5.80 -12.81
N ASP A 12 24.07 4.51 -13.15
CA ASP A 12 23.50 3.95 -14.37
C ASP A 12 21.95 4.01 -14.39
N VAL A 13 21.29 3.75 -13.24
CA VAL A 13 19.83 3.87 -13.15
C VAL A 13 19.38 5.33 -13.19
N TYR A 14 20.12 6.22 -12.54
CA TYR A 14 19.85 7.64 -12.56
C TYR A 14 19.93 8.20 -13.98
N ASP A 15 21.02 7.89 -14.71
CA ASP A 15 21.22 8.34 -16.09
C ASP A 15 20.17 7.78 -17.06
N ASP A 16 19.78 6.51 -16.87
CA ASP A 16 18.76 5.85 -17.71
C ASP A 16 17.33 6.41 -17.51
N LEU A 17 17.00 6.96 -16.34
CA LEU A 17 15.61 7.29 -15.99
C LEU A 17 15.34 8.77 -15.70
N ALA A 18 16.34 9.57 -15.30
CA ALA A 18 16.11 10.95 -14.85
C ALA A 18 15.49 11.83 -15.94
N ASP A 19 15.98 11.72 -17.18
CA ASP A 19 15.49 12.49 -18.33
C ASP A 19 14.05 12.09 -18.75
N GLU A 20 13.58 10.90 -18.33
CA GLU A 20 12.23 10.42 -18.58
C GLU A 20 11.23 10.86 -17.49
N GLY A 21 11.68 11.66 -16.52
CA GLY A 21 10.86 12.20 -15.43
C GLY A 21 10.65 11.27 -14.25
N PHE A 22 11.44 10.20 -14.13
CA PHE A 22 11.49 9.37 -12.94
C PHE A 22 12.29 10.06 -11.83
N GLY A 23 11.85 9.90 -10.57
CA GLY A 23 12.69 10.19 -9.42
C GLY A 23 13.56 8.99 -9.09
N VAL A 24 14.86 9.18 -8.95
CA VAL A 24 15.78 8.16 -8.44
C VAL A 24 16.53 8.73 -7.26
N GLN A 25 16.46 8.07 -6.11
CA GLN A 25 17.11 8.54 -4.88
C GLN A 25 17.58 7.37 -4.03
N GLY A 26 18.67 7.59 -3.27
CA GLY A 26 19.09 6.64 -2.26
C GLY A 26 18.07 6.53 -1.13
N ASP A 27 17.83 5.34 -0.61
CA ASP A 27 16.96 5.10 0.54
C ASP A 27 17.78 4.62 1.76
N GLY A 28 17.93 5.47 2.75
CA GLY A 28 18.67 5.17 4.00
C GLY A 28 18.01 4.10 4.89
N SER A 29 16.85 3.55 4.53
CA SER A 29 16.23 2.39 5.21
C SER A 29 16.69 1.05 4.62
N LEU A 30 17.38 1.08 3.49
CA LEU A 30 17.97 -0.05 2.77
C LEU A 30 19.48 -0.18 3.07
N ASP A 31 20.14 -1.17 2.48
CA ASP A 31 21.58 -1.27 2.54
C ASP A 31 22.27 -0.17 1.70
N GLU A 32 23.61 -0.02 1.79
CA GLU A 32 24.36 1.12 1.24
C GLU A 32 24.06 1.42 -0.25
N ASP A 33 23.74 0.38 -1.02
CA ASP A 33 23.40 0.49 -2.46
C ASP A 33 21.89 0.53 -2.70
N GLY A 34 21.08 0.79 -1.67
CA GLY A 34 19.63 0.80 -1.76
C GLY A 34 19.08 2.07 -2.39
N ILE A 35 18.19 1.89 -3.36
CA ILE A 35 17.53 2.98 -4.08
C ILE A 35 16.01 2.88 -4.03
N GLU A 36 15.37 4.02 -4.19
CA GLU A 36 13.95 4.15 -4.49
C GLU A 36 13.75 4.78 -5.86
N VAL A 37 13.11 4.06 -6.77
CA VAL A 37 12.69 4.58 -8.07
C VAL A 37 11.24 5.04 -7.99
N GLN A 38 11.01 6.33 -8.18
CA GLN A 38 9.69 6.94 -8.18
C GLN A 38 9.17 7.06 -9.62
N VAL A 39 8.20 6.20 -9.95
CA VAL A 39 7.52 6.22 -11.26
C VAL A 39 6.65 7.48 -11.36
N PRO A 40 6.73 8.25 -12.46
CA PRO A 40 5.94 9.46 -12.66
C PRO A 40 4.44 9.24 -12.48
N ALA A 41 3.74 10.26 -11.97
CA ALA A 41 2.29 10.21 -11.82
C ALA A 41 1.63 10.04 -13.19
N SER A 42 0.79 9.02 -13.33
CA SER A 42 0.17 8.64 -14.58
C SER A 42 -1.13 7.87 -14.36
N ASN A 43 -1.85 7.56 -15.41
CA ASN A 43 -3.06 6.75 -15.36
C ASN A 43 -3.16 5.79 -16.56
N GLY A 44 -3.94 4.72 -16.37
CA GLY A 44 -4.23 3.74 -17.42
C GLY A 44 -2.98 3.08 -17.99
N ASP A 45 -2.94 2.93 -19.32
CA ASP A 45 -1.89 2.25 -20.05
C ASP A 45 -0.53 2.94 -19.93
N ASN A 46 -0.51 4.24 -19.64
CA ASN A 46 0.74 4.95 -19.43
C ASN A 46 1.42 4.49 -18.13
N THR A 47 0.65 4.24 -17.06
CA THR A 47 1.21 3.66 -15.81
C THR A 47 1.88 2.31 -16.08
N ASP A 48 1.25 1.46 -16.89
CA ASP A 48 1.78 0.15 -17.26
C ASP A 48 3.14 0.26 -17.93
N LYS A 49 3.25 1.12 -18.95
CA LYS A 49 4.51 1.37 -19.68
C LYS A 49 5.62 1.93 -18.81
N LEU A 50 5.29 2.90 -17.95
CA LEU A 50 6.27 3.51 -17.05
C LEU A 50 6.78 2.52 -16.00
N VAL A 51 5.88 1.72 -15.40
CA VAL A 51 6.28 0.66 -14.47
C VAL A 51 7.14 -0.38 -15.17
N GLN A 52 6.79 -0.77 -16.39
CA GLN A 52 7.60 -1.69 -17.21
C GLN A 52 9.00 -1.13 -17.47
N ARG A 53 9.09 0.16 -17.84
CA ARG A 53 10.38 0.84 -18.08
C ARG A 53 11.26 0.85 -16.82
N ALA A 54 10.70 1.21 -15.65
CA ALA A 54 11.43 1.19 -14.39
C ALA A 54 11.95 -0.23 -14.05
N CYS A 55 11.10 -1.26 -14.20
CA CYS A 55 11.50 -2.64 -13.93
C CYS A 55 12.61 -3.12 -14.85
N GLN A 56 12.54 -2.80 -16.16
CA GLN A 56 13.56 -3.16 -17.14
C GLN A 56 14.89 -2.45 -16.85
N CYS A 57 14.85 -1.18 -16.45
CA CYS A 57 16.05 -0.45 -16.07
C CYS A 57 16.72 -1.04 -14.83
N LEU A 58 15.94 -1.33 -13.78
CA LEU A 58 16.46 -1.98 -12.57
C LEU A 58 17.08 -3.35 -12.88
N GLU A 59 16.42 -4.17 -13.70
CA GLU A 59 16.92 -5.49 -14.09
C GLU A 59 18.22 -5.38 -14.94
N LYS A 60 18.25 -4.46 -15.92
CA LYS A 60 19.43 -4.18 -16.77
C LYS A 60 20.65 -3.81 -15.92
N ASN A 61 20.46 -3.01 -14.87
CA ASN A 61 21.52 -2.47 -14.03
C ASN A 61 21.77 -3.32 -12.75
N GLY A 62 21.31 -4.59 -12.74
CA GLY A 62 21.67 -5.57 -11.73
C GLY A 62 20.93 -5.42 -10.39
N PHE A 63 19.90 -4.56 -10.30
CA PHE A 63 19.13 -4.38 -9.08
C PHE A 63 18.21 -5.56 -8.79
N GLY A 64 18.21 -5.99 -7.54
CA GLY A 64 17.29 -6.98 -6.98
C GLY A 64 16.49 -6.42 -5.82
N VAL A 65 15.84 -7.32 -5.08
CA VAL A 65 15.08 -6.95 -3.89
C VAL A 65 15.42 -7.86 -2.73
N SER A 66 15.57 -7.26 -1.54
CA SER A 66 15.74 -7.98 -0.29
C SER A 66 14.44 -8.00 0.52
N LYS A 67 14.48 -8.60 1.72
CA LYS A 67 13.38 -8.56 2.70
C LYS A 67 13.11 -7.14 3.25
N ARG A 68 14.02 -6.21 3.06
CA ARG A 68 13.90 -4.80 3.49
C ARG A 68 13.08 -4.00 2.49
N CYS A 69 13.27 -4.27 1.18
CA CYS A 69 12.61 -3.54 0.12
C CYS A 69 11.09 -3.63 0.20
N GLY A 70 10.43 -2.52 -0.04
CA GLY A 70 9.00 -2.38 -0.19
C GLY A 70 8.59 -1.98 -1.61
N LEU A 71 7.32 -2.10 -1.88
CA LEU A 71 6.66 -1.49 -3.02
C LEU A 71 5.56 -0.58 -2.47
N HIS A 72 5.66 0.72 -2.73
CA HIS A 72 4.67 1.69 -2.30
C HIS A 72 3.85 2.18 -3.49
N VAL A 73 2.55 2.23 -3.31
CA VAL A 73 1.64 2.70 -4.35
C VAL A 73 0.88 3.90 -3.85
N HIS A 74 1.16 5.06 -4.43
CA HIS A 74 0.45 6.31 -4.19
C HIS A 74 -0.66 6.47 -5.23
N ILE A 75 -1.87 6.74 -4.76
CA ILE A 75 -3.01 6.94 -5.63
C ILE A 75 -3.69 8.25 -5.23
N GLU A 76 -3.86 9.16 -6.19
CA GLU A 76 -4.67 10.35 -5.99
C GLU A 76 -6.11 9.94 -5.65
N TYR A 77 -6.63 10.47 -4.56
CA TYR A 77 -7.94 10.08 -4.07
C TYR A 77 -8.73 11.29 -3.58
N PRO A 78 -10.05 11.31 -3.80
CA PRO A 78 -10.89 12.42 -3.33
C PRO A 78 -10.77 12.65 -1.83
N SER A 79 -10.50 13.87 -1.41
CA SER A 79 -10.26 14.27 -0.01
C SER A 79 -11.53 14.41 0.84
N GLN A 80 -12.68 13.92 0.36
CA GLN A 80 -13.92 13.92 1.14
C GLN A 80 -13.78 12.99 2.36
N MET A 81 -13.84 13.55 3.55
CA MET A 81 -13.60 12.82 4.80
C MET A 81 -14.49 11.58 5.00
N ARG A 82 -15.74 11.60 4.47
CA ARG A 82 -16.62 10.44 4.48
C ARG A 82 -16.05 9.29 3.66
N THR A 83 -15.59 9.57 2.46
CA THR A 83 -14.99 8.57 1.56
C THR A 83 -13.67 8.04 2.13
N ILE A 84 -12.88 8.90 2.79
CA ILE A 84 -11.66 8.51 3.49
C ILE A 84 -11.96 7.56 4.66
N LYS A 85 -13.00 7.83 5.45
CA LYS A 85 -13.45 6.93 6.51
C LYS A 85 -13.84 5.55 5.95
N HIS A 86 -14.60 5.53 4.85
CA HIS A 86 -14.99 4.28 4.17
C HIS A 86 -13.75 3.52 3.67
N LEU A 87 -12.78 4.23 3.09
CA LEU A 87 -11.54 3.63 2.61
C LEU A 87 -10.72 3.06 3.77
N LEU A 88 -10.62 3.75 4.90
CA LEU A 88 -9.93 3.25 6.08
C LEU A 88 -10.55 1.94 6.58
N LEU A 89 -11.90 1.86 6.67
CA LEU A 89 -12.59 0.65 7.10
C LEU A 89 -12.43 -0.49 6.08
N MET A 90 -12.54 -0.20 4.79
CA MET A 90 -12.34 -1.20 3.74
C MET A 90 -10.91 -1.73 3.72
N THR A 91 -9.91 -0.85 3.87
CA THR A 91 -8.51 -1.27 3.94
C THR A 91 -8.25 -2.12 5.18
N TYR A 92 -8.80 -1.74 6.34
CA TYR A 92 -8.75 -2.56 7.56
C TYR A 92 -9.30 -3.98 7.32
N ALA A 93 -10.43 -4.09 6.61
CA ALA A 93 -11.03 -5.38 6.28
C ALA A 93 -10.18 -6.23 5.33
N CYS A 94 -9.42 -5.59 4.43
CA CYS A 94 -8.54 -6.24 3.45
C CYS A 94 -7.17 -6.63 4.03
N GLU A 95 -6.72 -6.04 5.13
CA GLU A 95 -5.37 -6.26 5.67
C GLU A 95 -4.97 -7.73 5.85
N PRO A 96 -5.83 -8.62 6.37
CA PRO A 96 -5.49 -10.03 6.50
C PRO A 96 -5.13 -10.68 5.16
N VAL A 97 -5.77 -10.25 4.06
CA VAL A 97 -5.45 -10.72 2.71
C VAL A 97 -4.14 -10.10 2.24
N PHE A 98 -3.94 -8.80 2.44
CA PHE A 98 -2.72 -8.11 2.01
C PHE A 98 -1.46 -8.71 2.62
N TYR A 99 -1.46 -8.98 3.93
CA TYR A 99 -0.32 -9.62 4.57
C TYR A 99 -0.17 -11.09 4.17
N ALA A 100 -1.26 -11.82 3.98
CA ALA A 100 -1.21 -13.23 3.63
C ALA A 100 -0.67 -13.52 2.20
N ILE A 101 -0.73 -12.53 1.31
CA ILE A 101 -0.16 -12.63 -0.05
C ILE A 101 1.26 -12.05 -0.16
N ASN A 102 1.88 -11.73 0.97
CA ASN A 102 3.23 -11.19 1.08
C ASN A 102 4.07 -12.03 2.05
N PRO A 103 5.41 -11.96 1.97
CA PRO A 103 6.27 -12.67 2.92
C PRO A 103 6.08 -12.13 4.35
N GLN A 104 6.36 -12.98 5.34
CA GLN A 104 6.22 -12.68 6.77
C GLN A 104 6.98 -11.40 7.20
N SER A 105 8.09 -11.08 6.51
CA SER A 105 8.85 -9.86 6.75
C SER A 105 8.01 -8.59 6.64
N ARG A 106 6.94 -8.57 5.82
CA ARG A 106 6.05 -7.39 5.71
C ARG A 106 5.14 -7.23 6.93
N LEU A 107 4.63 -8.32 7.51
CA LEU A 107 3.79 -8.26 8.72
C LEU A 107 4.59 -7.73 9.93
N ASN A 108 5.87 -8.08 10.01
CA ASN A 108 6.75 -7.69 11.11
C ASN A 108 7.54 -6.39 10.83
N ASN A 109 7.29 -5.73 9.71
CA ASN A 109 8.00 -4.53 9.31
C ASN A 109 7.52 -3.30 10.09
N THR A 110 8.47 -2.54 10.65
CA THR A 110 8.17 -1.32 11.44
C THR A 110 7.53 -0.23 10.58
N TYR A 111 7.89 -0.15 9.30
CA TYR A 111 7.40 0.86 8.35
C TYR A 111 6.09 0.48 7.67
N CYS A 112 5.54 -0.72 7.97
CA CYS A 112 4.32 -1.25 7.37
C CYS A 112 3.44 -1.91 8.43
N GLN A 113 3.14 -1.21 9.52
CA GLN A 113 2.37 -1.77 10.63
C GLN A 113 0.90 -1.97 10.26
N PRO A 114 0.26 -3.08 10.69
CA PRO A 114 -1.16 -3.26 10.45
C PRO A 114 -2.02 -2.26 11.22
N LEU A 115 -3.10 -1.82 10.60
CA LEU A 115 -4.07 -0.91 11.19
C LEU A 115 -4.69 -1.50 12.47
N ASN A 116 -4.95 -2.81 12.50
CA ASN A 116 -5.58 -3.48 13.65
C ASN A 116 -4.74 -3.46 14.93
N LYS A 117 -3.43 -3.13 14.87
CA LYS A 117 -2.61 -2.88 16.06
C LYS A 117 -2.99 -1.60 16.79
N ARG A 118 -3.64 -0.66 16.12
CA ARG A 118 -3.93 0.68 16.66
C ARG A 118 -5.38 1.10 16.53
N PHE A 119 -6.12 0.54 15.57
CA PHE A 119 -7.51 0.88 15.32
C PHE A 119 -8.41 -0.32 15.62
N SER A 120 -9.60 -0.07 16.12
CA SER A 120 -10.69 -1.05 16.14
C SER A 120 -11.76 -0.68 15.12
N VAL A 121 -12.50 -1.69 14.66
CA VAL A 121 -13.66 -1.50 13.78
C VAL A 121 -14.67 -0.53 14.40
N HIS A 122 -14.91 -0.70 15.69
CA HIS A 122 -15.86 0.14 16.46
C HIS A 122 -15.44 1.62 16.43
N GLU A 123 -14.19 1.92 16.72
CA GLU A 123 -13.68 3.31 16.68
C GLU A 123 -13.83 3.94 15.30
N ILE A 124 -13.47 3.20 14.24
CA ILE A 124 -13.59 3.71 12.87
C ILE A 124 -15.06 4.00 12.54
N ILE A 125 -15.98 3.10 12.91
CA ILE A 125 -17.42 3.27 12.64
C ILE A 125 -18.01 4.43 13.44
N GLN A 126 -17.72 4.54 14.72
CA GLN A 126 -18.29 5.56 15.60
C GLN A 126 -17.69 6.95 15.37
N THR A 127 -16.48 7.04 14.84
CA THR A 127 -15.86 8.35 14.60
C THR A 127 -16.62 9.12 13.54
N ASN A 128 -16.97 10.37 13.86
CA ASN A 128 -17.52 11.29 12.86
C ASN A 128 -16.51 11.44 11.70
N ALA A 129 -16.99 11.34 10.46
CA ALA A 129 -16.15 11.39 9.29
C ALA A 129 -15.24 12.65 9.24
N GLN A 130 -15.72 13.80 9.72
CA GLN A 130 -14.94 15.05 9.79
C GLN A 130 -13.80 15.03 10.80
N LYS A 131 -13.74 14.00 11.65
CA LYS A 131 -12.71 13.79 12.67
C LYS A 131 -11.82 12.57 12.41
N ILE A 132 -11.88 12.00 11.21
CA ILE A 132 -11.11 10.78 10.89
C ILE A 132 -9.59 11.06 10.91
N ASP A 133 -9.18 12.26 10.60
CA ASP A 133 -7.80 12.72 10.73
C ASP A 133 -7.36 12.83 12.21
N GLU A 134 -8.24 13.36 13.09
CA GLU A 134 -7.97 13.39 14.52
C GLU A 134 -7.82 11.96 15.07
N LEU A 135 -8.71 11.04 14.69
CA LEU A 135 -8.58 9.63 15.04
C LEU A 135 -7.23 9.06 14.55
N PHE A 136 -6.84 9.31 13.30
CA PHE A 136 -5.62 8.77 12.74
C PHE A 136 -4.37 9.21 13.53
N TYR A 137 -4.24 10.50 13.81
CA TYR A 137 -3.10 11.03 14.55
C TYR A 137 -3.14 10.66 16.05
N SER A 138 -4.31 10.48 16.66
CA SER A 138 -4.43 10.08 18.06
C SER A 138 -3.83 8.71 18.37
N LYS A 139 -3.65 7.87 17.35
CA LYS A 139 -3.03 6.53 17.49
C LYS A 139 -1.54 6.57 17.80
N LYS A 140 -0.91 7.69 17.57
CA LYS A 140 0.53 7.90 17.86
C LYS A 140 0.76 8.98 18.93
N TYR A 141 -0.06 10.01 18.94
CA TYR A 141 0.13 11.18 19.78
C TYR A 141 -1.02 11.34 20.77
N ALA A 142 -0.70 11.52 22.05
CA ALA A 142 -1.64 11.92 23.09
C ALA A 142 -1.94 13.43 23.02
N ASP A 143 -2.99 13.87 23.68
CA ASP A 143 -3.35 15.29 23.86
C ASP A 143 -3.40 16.11 22.56
N LEU A 144 -4.07 15.55 21.55
CA LEU A 144 -4.23 16.20 20.27
C LEU A 144 -5.18 17.40 20.36
N THR A 145 -4.66 18.57 19.98
CA THR A 145 -5.48 19.73 19.64
C THR A 145 -5.62 19.84 18.11
N ARG A 146 -6.65 20.52 17.63
CA ARG A 146 -6.80 20.83 16.20
C ARG A 146 -5.59 21.54 15.60
N SER A 147 -4.91 22.38 16.39
CA SER A 147 -3.68 23.05 15.97
C SER A 147 -2.55 22.04 15.73
N LYS A 148 -2.33 21.10 16.67
CA LYS A 148 -1.34 20.01 16.51
C LYS A 148 -1.63 19.15 15.28
N VAL A 149 -2.89 18.74 15.07
CA VAL A 149 -3.29 17.98 13.87
C VAL A 149 -2.97 18.74 12.59
N ARG A 150 -3.25 20.06 12.56
CA ARG A 150 -2.92 20.91 11.40
C ARG A 150 -1.41 20.98 11.14
N THR A 151 -0.60 21.05 12.19
CA THR A 151 0.86 21.03 12.10
C THR A 151 1.34 19.68 11.55
N PHE A 152 0.86 18.55 12.11
CA PHE A 152 1.26 17.23 11.66
C PHE A 152 0.96 16.98 10.18
N LYS A 153 -0.18 17.44 9.68
CA LYS A 153 -0.53 17.32 8.25
C LYS A 153 0.47 17.97 7.29
N ARG A 154 1.28 18.92 7.77
CA ARG A 154 2.28 19.66 6.97
C ARG A 154 3.69 19.07 7.08
N MET A 155 3.91 18.13 8.00
CA MET A 155 5.23 17.55 8.22
C MET A 155 5.43 16.38 7.24
N LYS A 156 6.46 16.44 6.39
CA LYS A 156 6.85 15.32 5.52
C LYS A 156 7.13 14.06 6.36
N TRP A 157 7.91 14.23 7.42
CA TRP A 157 8.36 13.15 8.30
C TRP A 157 7.47 13.08 9.53
N ASN A 158 6.53 12.15 9.53
CA ASN A 158 5.63 11.91 10.65
C ASN A 158 5.46 10.41 10.86
N ASP A 159 5.66 9.93 12.09
CA ASP A 159 5.62 8.49 12.41
C ASP A 159 4.25 7.82 12.15
N CYS A 160 3.18 8.60 12.00
CA CYS A 160 1.88 8.07 11.59
C CYS A 160 1.88 7.52 10.17
N ARG A 161 2.93 7.80 9.36
CA ARG A 161 3.10 7.21 8.02
C ARG A 161 3.44 5.71 8.04
N TYR A 162 3.86 5.15 9.17
CA TYR A 162 4.37 3.78 9.27
C TYR A 162 3.28 2.70 9.38
N PHE A 163 2.07 2.97 8.91
CA PHE A 163 1.07 1.96 8.67
C PHE A 163 1.16 1.42 7.24
N GLY A 164 0.70 0.17 7.03
CA GLY A 164 0.55 -0.40 5.69
C GLY A 164 -0.36 0.43 4.80
N PHE A 165 -1.36 1.09 5.38
CA PHE A 165 -2.14 2.15 4.76
C PHE A 165 -1.73 3.50 5.38
N ASN A 166 -0.93 4.25 4.66
CA ASN A 166 -0.46 5.56 5.09
C ASN A 166 -1.46 6.66 4.68
N LEU A 167 -2.34 7.01 5.59
CA LEU A 167 -3.30 8.10 5.41
C LEU A 167 -2.64 9.48 5.56
N HIS A 168 -1.48 9.59 6.21
CA HIS A 168 -0.74 10.84 6.32
C HIS A 168 -0.37 11.41 4.94
N SER A 169 -0.03 10.52 3.98
CA SER A 169 0.25 10.88 2.59
C SER A 169 -0.88 11.71 1.95
N LEU A 170 -2.16 11.42 2.25
CA LEU A 170 -3.28 12.21 1.76
C LEU A 170 -3.24 13.65 2.24
N PHE A 171 -2.87 13.87 3.50
CA PHE A 171 -2.84 15.22 4.07
C PHE A 171 -1.63 16.03 3.61
N TYR A 172 -0.51 15.35 3.41
CA TYR A 172 0.74 15.97 3.01
C TYR A 172 0.86 16.17 1.50
N GLN A 173 0.61 15.12 0.68
CA GLN A 173 0.85 15.14 -0.77
C GLN A 173 -0.36 14.75 -1.63
N LYS A 174 -1.57 14.72 -1.04
CA LYS A 174 -2.85 14.49 -1.72
C LYS A 174 -3.04 13.08 -2.30
N THR A 175 -2.24 12.12 -1.90
CA THR A 175 -2.36 10.72 -2.29
C THR A 175 -2.62 9.82 -1.08
N VAL A 176 -3.38 8.75 -1.25
CA VAL A 176 -3.35 7.63 -0.30
C VAL A 176 -2.22 6.70 -0.70
N GLU A 177 -1.48 6.19 0.28
CA GLU A 177 -0.33 5.33 0.04
C GLU A 177 -0.56 3.94 0.65
N PHE A 178 -0.30 2.91 -0.15
CA PHE A 178 -0.33 1.50 0.26
C PHE A 178 1.08 0.94 0.28
N ARG A 179 1.55 0.54 1.48
CA ARG A 179 2.92 0.06 1.77
C ARG A 179 2.97 -1.45 2.04
N TYR A 180 1.87 -2.18 1.85
CA TYR A 180 1.76 -3.61 2.23
C TYR A 180 2.62 -4.54 1.40
N HIS A 181 2.89 -4.21 0.13
CA HIS A 181 3.56 -5.14 -0.77
C HIS A 181 5.07 -5.18 -0.51
N ALA A 182 5.66 -6.38 -0.51
CA ALA A 182 7.10 -6.54 -0.46
C ALA A 182 7.75 -6.00 -1.74
N GLY A 183 9.01 -5.59 -1.67
CA GLY A 183 9.78 -5.17 -2.84
C GLY A 183 9.70 -6.17 -3.98
N THR A 184 9.66 -5.68 -5.19
CA THR A 184 9.65 -6.49 -6.42
C THR A 184 10.00 -5.63 -7.62
N THR A 185 10.87 -6.13 -8.48
CA THR A 185 11.18 -5.58 -9.81
C THR A 185 10.32 -6.23 -10.92
N SER A 186 9.40 -7.13 -10.56
CA SER A 186 8.50 -7.76 -11.52
C SER A 186 7.34 -6.86 -11.90
N HIS A 187 7.36 -6.30 -13.10
CA HIS A 187 6.28 -5.52 -13.69
C HIS A 187 4.90 -6.16 -13.50
N GLN A 188 4.75 -7.45 -13.81
CA GLN A 188 3.50 -8.18 -13.66
C GLN A 188 2.94 -8.17 -12.22
N LYS A 189 3.82 -8.34 -11.21
CA LYS A 189 3.39 -8.32 -9.81
C LYS A 189 2.94 -6.93 -9.38
N ILE A 190 3.68 -5.90 -9.82
CA ILE A 190 3.34 -4.50 -9.54
C ILE A 190 1.97 -4.17 -10.13
N MET A 191 1.74 -4.47 -11.41
CA MET A 191 0.48 -4.16 -12.08
C MET A 191 -0.71 -4.92 -11.49
N ARG A 192 -0.55 -6.18 -11.08
CA ARG A 192 -1.61 -6.93 -10.38
C ARG A 192 -1.94 -6.34 -9.02
N TRP A 193 -0.93 -5.86 -8.29
CA TRP A 193 -1.14 -5.15 -7.04
C TRP A 193 -1.90 -3.84 -7.26
N ILE A 194 -1.48 -3.02 -8.22
CA ILE A 194 -2.16 -1.78 -8.60
C ILE A 194 -3.61 -2.05 -9.00
N THR A 195 -3.87 -3.10 -9.77
CA THR A 195 -5.22 -3.48 -10.21
C THR A 195 -6.13 -3.85 -9.02
N LEU A 196 -5.61 -4.59 -8.03
CA LEU A 196 -6.33 -4.90 -6.81
C LEU A 196 -6.68 -3.63 -6.03
N LEU A 197 -5.70 -2.74 -5.82
CA LEU A 197 -5.92 -1.47 -5.12
C LEU A 197 -6.93 -0.59 -5.84
N LYS A 198 -6.84 -0.50 -7.17
CA LYS A 198 -7.81 0.24 -8.01
C LYS A 198 -9.23 -0.31 -7.85
N ALA A 199 -9.41 -1.63 -7.82
CA ALA A 199 -10.72 -2.25 -7.60
C ALA A 199 -11.31 -1.88 -6.23
N ILE A 200 -10.50 -1.86 -5.17
CA ILE A 200 -10.89 -1.42 -3.83
C ILE A 200 -11.33 0.05 -3.83
N LEU A 201 -10.53 0.93 -4.43
CA LEU A 201 -10.82 2.37 -4.47
C LEU A 201 -12.10 2.67 -5.26
N LEU A 202 -12.32 1.98 -6.38
CA LEU A 202 -13.55 2.11 -7.18
C LEU A 202 -14.77 1.59 -6.42
N TYR A 203 -14.65 0.48 -5.69
CA TYR A 203 -15.71 0.00 -4.81
C TYR A 203 -16.07 1.03 -3.76
N VAL A 204 -15.09 1.54 -3.03
CA VAL A 204 -15.32 2.54 -1.97
C VAL A 204 -15.93 3.82 -2.53
N ARG A 205 -15.52 4.25 -3.72
CA ARG A 205 -16.01 5.47 -4.33
C ARG A 205 -17.43 5.39 -4.84
N PHE A 206 -17.82 4.26 -5.43
CA PHE A 206 -19.05 4.17 -6.21
C PHE A 206 -20.08 3.15 -5.70
N ARG A 207 -19.66 2.18 -4.87
CA ARG A 207 -20.52 1.04 -4.48
C ARG A 207 -20.47 0.71 -2.99
N TYR A 208 -19.79 1.55 -2.19
CA TYR A 208 -19.55 1.26 -0.79
C TYR A 208 -20.84 0.91 -0.03
N ASN A 209 -20.83 -0.24 0.63
CA ASN A 209 -21.82 -0.68 1.59
C ASN A 209 -21.10 -1.12 2.88
N GLN A 210 -21.44 -0.52 4.01
CA GLN A 210 -20.79 -0.83 5.30
C GLN A 210 -21.04 -2.27 5.74
N GLU A 211 -22.26 -2.81 5.52
CA GLU A 211 -22.58 -4.18 5.91
C GLU A 211 -21.75 -5.20 5.13
N ASP A 212 -21.50 -4.98 3.87
CA ASP A 212 -20.63 -5.85 3.06
C ASP A 212 -19.18 -5.82 3.58
N VAL A 213 -18.69 -4.65 4.00
CA VAL A 213 -17.36 -4.54 4.59
C VAL A 213 -17.29 -5.24 5.95
N LEU A 214 -18.34 -5.17 6.77
CA LEU A 214 -18.43 -5.90 8.03
C LEU A 214 -18.47 -7.41 7.80
N ARG A 215 -19.25 -7.90 6.82
CA ARG A 215 -19.25 -9.31 6.41
C ARG A 215 -17.87 -9.78 5.94
N LEU A 216 -17.11 -8.94 5.27
CA LEU A 216 -15.71 -9.24 4.91
C LEU A 216 -14.83 -9.40 6.15
N ILE A 217 -14.98 -8.52 7.14
CA ILE A 217 -14.25 -8.62 8.41
C ILE A 217 -14.57 -9.93 9.15
N GLU A 218 -15.83 -10.32 9.16
CA GLU A 218 -16.34 -11.53 9.83
C GLU A 218 -15.94 -12.85 9.17
N GLN A 219 -15.45 -12.82 7.92
CA GLN A 219 -14.99 -14.05 7.27
C GLN A 219 -13.92 -14.75 8.10
N PRO A 220 -14.08 -16.06 8.44
CA PRO A 220 -13.26 -16.72 9.45
C PRO A 220 -11.83 -17.03 8.99
N ALA A 221 -11.61 -17.15 7.68
CA ALA A 221 -10.33 -17.52 7.10
C ALA A 221 -9.91 -16.58 5.96
N VAL A 222 -8.60 -16.47 5.73
CA VAL A 222 -8.09 -15.63 4.63
C VAL A 222 -8.63 -16.09 3.28
N LEU A 223 -8.73 -17.40 3.04
CA LEU A 223 -9.27 -17.91 1.77
C LEU A 223 -10.74 -17.53 1.58
N SER A 224 -11.55 -17.55 2.64
CA SER A 224 -12.95 -17.08 2.55
C SER A 224 -13.01 -15.57 2.32
N LYS A 225 -12.10 -14.80 2.91
CA LYS A 225 -11.97 -13.36 2.61
C LYS A 225 -11.61 -13.10 1.15
N ILE A 226 -10.68 -13.86 0.58
CA ILE A 226 -10.30 -13.75 -0.84
C ILE A 226 -11.51 -14.03 -1.75
N ARG A 227 -12.25 -15.10 -1.47
CA ARG A 227 -13.46 -15.44 -2.24
C ARG A 227 -14.54 -14.36 -2.12
N TYR A 228 -14.73 -13.82 -0.93
CA TYR A 228 -15.68 -12.74 -0.71
C TYR A 228 -15.26 -11.45 -1.44
N LEU A 229 -13.97 -11.09 -1.38
CA LEU A 229 -13.41 -9.95 -2.12
C LEU A 229 -13.57 -10.11 -3.63
N LYS A 230 -13.38 -11.31 -4.19
CA LYS A 230 -13.64 -11.59 -5.61
C LYS A 230 -15.05 -11.16 -6.01
N GLN A 231 -16.05 -11.57 -5.24
CA GLN A 231 -17.45 -11.25 -5.50
C GLN A 231 -17.73 -9.75 -5.30
N LEU A 232 -17.30 -9.20 -4.17
CA LEU A 232 -17.54 -7.81 -3.77
C LEU A 232 -16.93 -6.80 -4.76
N LEU A 233 -15.69 -7.04 -5.15
CA LEU A 233 -14.93 -6.17 -6.05
C LEU A 233 -15.09 -6.52 -7.52
N LYS A 234 -15.73 -7.66 -7.83
CA LYS A 234 -15.88 -8.22 -9.20
C LYS A 234 -14.52 -8.44 -9.86
N LEU A 235 -13.59 -9.07 -9.10
CA LEU A 235 -12.26 -9.38 -9.62
C LEU A 235 -12.36 -10.46 -10.70
N ASP A 236 -11.56 -10.31 -11.76
CA ASP A 236 -11.43 -11.31 -12.81
C ASP A 236 -10.70 -12.58 -12.32
N GLU A 237 -10.78 -13.65 -13.09
CA GLU A 237 -10.12 -14.92 -12.75
C GLU A 237 -8.59 -14.76 -12.69
N PRO A 238 -7.90 -14.12 -13.66
CA PRO A 238 -6.44 -14.00 -13.62
C PRO A 238 -5.90 -13.29 -12.37
N LEU A 239 -6.58 -12.25 -11.90
CA LEU A 239 -6.19 -11.55 -10.67
C LEU A 239 -6.53 -12.38 -9.43
N THR A 240 -7.68 -13.05 -9.43
CA THR A 240 -8.08 -13.93 -8.33
C THR A 240 -7.11 -15.09 -8.16
N ASP A 241 -6.74 -15.76 -9.24
CA ASP A 241 -5.76 -16.86 -9.24
C ASP A 241 -4.39 -16.41 -8.76
N TYR A 242 -3.97 -15.22 -9.19
CA TYR A 242 -2.72 -14.63 -8.68
C TYR A 242 -2.76 -14.46 -7.15
N ILE A 243 -3.84 -13.90 -6.59
CA ILE A 243 -4.00 -13.69 -5.16
C ILE A 243 -3.99 -15.04 -4.42
N ILE A 244 -4.72 -16.04 -4.91
CA ILE A 244 -4.78 -17.38 -4.32
C ILE A 244 -3.41 -18.06 -4.36
N ASN A 245 -2.72 -18.02 -5.50
CA ASN A 245 -1.40 -18.63 -5.66
C ASN A 245 -0.35 -18.01 -4.72
N ARG A 246 -0.40 -16.68 -4.55
CA ARG A 246 0.47 -16.01 -3.57
C ARG A 246 0.13 -16.41 -2.14
N TYR A 247 -1.15 -16.48 -1.78
CA TYR A 247 -1.59 -16.95 -0.47
C TYR A 247 -1.09 -18.38 -0.19
N ILE A 248 -1.23 -19.29 -1.13
CA ILE A 248 -0.74 -20.66 -1.01
C ILE A 248 0.78 -20.68 -0.82
N LYS A 249 1.52 -19.94 -1.66
CA LYS A 249 2.97 -19.83 -1.59
C LYS A 249 3.45 -19.42 -0.20
N PHE A 250 2.92 -18.35 0.37
CA PHE A 250 3.40 -17.83 1.65
C PHE A 250 2.87 -18.61 2.86
N ARG A 251 1.72 -19.29 2.74
CA ARG A 251 1.24 -20.18 3.80
C ARG A 251 2.07 -21.47 3.91
N MET A 252 2.51 -22.06 2.80
CA MET A 252 3.33 -23.28 2.81
C MET A 252 4.67 -23.06 3.50
N HIS A 253 5.26 -21.88 3.43
CA HIS A 253 6.48 -21.55 4.17
C HIS A 253 6.28 -21.48 5.70
N LEU A 254 5.07 -21.16 6.17
CA LEU A 254 4.75 -21.15 7.60
C LEU A 254 4.54 -22.56 8.19
N CYS A 255 4.33 -23.57 7.36
CA CYS A 255 4.17 -24.97 7.78
C CYS A 255 5.46 -25.79 7.66
N ALA A 256 6.53 -25.20 7.13
CA ALA A 256 7.82 -25.86 6.91
C ALA A 256 8.90 -25.45 7.94
N GLU A 257 8.59 -24.52 8.85
CA GLU A 257 9.37 -24.15 10.04
C GLU A 257 8.74 -24.78 11.30
#